data_496640aaa0c8446e303848c8c9e538b9
#
_entry.id   496640aaa0c8446e303848c8c9e538b9
#
_cell.length_a   1.000
_cell.length_b   1.000
_cell.length_c   1.000
_cell.angle_alpha   90.00
_cell.angle_beta   90.00
_cell.angle_gamma   90.00
#
_symmetry.space_group_name_H-M   'P 1'
#
loop_
_entity.id
_entity.type
_entity.pdbx_description
1 polymer ?
#
loop_
_entity_poly.entity_id
_entity_poly.type
_entity_poly.pdbx_seq_one_letter_code
_entity_poly.pdbx_strand_id
1 'polypeptide(L)'
;MWYNRRRYTNTLESPLPRFISCLFAFLALLSTAAQAFPDRAVVLVVPFTASSGSDIISRIIAPKLSERWKQPVIVDNRPGASGNLGAAAVVQAPADGHTLLMAINTVTMTPAVYKNMPFDPATDLAPVLKMAEAGYALAVHPSVAAKDLATLVSLTKSKPNSVNYASPGNGTPHHLAMELLKLSTGMDATHVPYKGIQGALNDLIGGQVQMMFATLHSLKPHVSAGRVRLLAATGASRSSTAPDVPTFREQGVSAMDPVDSWYAVLAPAKTPAALIQRLNKDFAEVLSSEEVKSALLQQGMVVKTSTPEQLATQIKSDLARWKKVVGDAGIAAD
;
A
#
# COMPACT_ATOMS: atom_id res chain seq x y z
N MET A 1 -100.17 20.73 -26.81
CA MET A 1 -99.37 19.57 -27.02
C MET A 1 -97.91 19.96 -26.66
N TRP A 2 -97.47 19.55 -25.47
CA TRP A 2 -96.19 19.89 -24.92
C TRP A 2 -95.24 18.62 -25.04
N TYR A 3 -94.04 18.80 -25.74
CA TYR A 3 -93.06 17.80 -25.92
C TYR A 3 -91.82 18.06 -25.00
N ASN A 4 -91.65 17.29 -23.98
CA ASN A 4 -90.63 17.47 -22.97
C ASN A 4 -89.38 16.67 -23.37
N ARG A 5 -88.28 17.36 -23.74
CA ARG A 5 -86.94 16.77 -24.01
C ARG A 5 -86.13 16.74 -22.73
N ARG A 6 -85.98 15.56 -22.13
CA ARG A 6 -84.95 15.35 -21.10
C ARG A 6 -83.59 15.23 -21.76
N ARG A 7 -82.68 16.09 -21.35
CA ARG A 7 -81.24 15.95 -21.69
C ARG A 7 -80.62 15.02 -20.63
N TYR A 8 -80.05 13.90 -21.06
CA TYR A 8 -79.15 13.08 -20.26
C TYR A 8 -77.75 13.62 -20.43
N THR A 9 -77.16 14.17 -19.41
CA THR A 9 -75.75 14.46 -19.33
C THR A 9 -75.01 13.24 -18.78
N ASN A 10 -74.42 12.42 -19.64
CA ASN A 10 -73.48 11.35 -19.23
C ASN A 10 -72.13 12.00 -18.89
N THR A 11 -71.80 12.14 -17.62
CA THR A 11 -70.45 12.42 -17.17
C THR A 11 -69.72 11.08 -17.05
N LEU A 12 -68.93 10.76 -18.08
CA LEU A 12 -67.92 9.68 -18.00
C LEU A 12 -66.80 10.16 -17.12
N GLU A 13 -66.84 9.89 -15.81
CA GLU A 13 -65.67 9.99 -14.95
C GLU A 13 -64.69 8.88 -15.30
N SER A 14 -63.57 9.22 -15.97
CA SER A 14 -62.53 8.27 -16.30
C SER A 14 -61.75 7.87 -15.02
N PRO A 15 -61.55 6.59 -14.71
CA PRO A 15 -60.81 6.16 -13.53
C PRO A 15 -59.28 6.23 -13.67
N LEU A 16 -58.77 6.81 -14.77
CA LEU A 16 -57.36 6.87 -15.08
C LEU A 16 -56.45 7.65 -14.09
N PRO A 17 -56.84 8.74 -13.42
CA PRO A 17 -55.87 9.50 -12.59
C PRO A 17 -55.50 8.79 -11.29
N ARG A 18 -56.32 7.89 -10.73
CA ARG A 18 -56.02 7.19 -9.48
C ARG A 18 -54.97 6.10 -9.66
N PHE A 19 -54.96 5.35 -10.75
CA PHE A 19 -53.98 4.32 -11.03
C PHE A 19 -52.58 4.91 -11.30
N ILE A 20 -52.49 6.03 -11.96
CA ILE A 20 -51.22 6.72 -12.23
C ILE A 20 -50.58 7.24 -10.92
N SER A 21 -51.40 7.81 -10.02
CA SER A 21 -50.91 8.27 -8.70
C SER A 21 -50.42 7.13 -7.81
N CYS A 22 -51.06 5.95 -7.82
CA CYS A 22 -50.60 4.77 -7.09
C CYS A 22 -49.30 4.20 -7.68
N LEU A 23 -49.12 4.24 -9.00
CA LEU A 23 -47.88 3.79 -9.66
C LEU A 23 -46.71 4.70 -9.34
N PHE A 24 -46.89 6.02 -9.32
CA PHE A 24 -45.88 6.97 -8.90
C PHE A 24 -45.52 6.86 -7.41
N ALA A 25 -46.49 6.61 -6.55
CA ALA A 25 -46.26 6.37 -5.13
C ALA A 25 -45.50 5.04 -4.89
N PHE A 26 -45.77 3.99 -5.69
CA PHE A 26 -45.05 2.72 -5.62
C PHE A 26 -43.63 2.81 -6.20
N LEU A 27 -43.39 3.59 -7.27
CA LEU A 27 -42.05 3.89 -7.78
C LEU A 27 -41.22 4.75 -6.80
N ALA A 28 -41.85 5.68 -6.08
CA ALA A 28 -41.18 6.47 -5.04
C ALA A 28 -40.77 5.63 -3.80
N LEU A 29 -41.50 4.55 -3.49
CA LEU A 29 -41.16 3.59 -2.43
C LEU A 29 -40.03 2.60 -2.82
N LEU A 30 -39.76 2.47 -4.13
CA LEU A 30 -38.61 1.76 -4.69
C LEU A 30 -37.35 2.64 -4.74
N SER A 31 -37.43 3.90 -4.27
CA SER A 31 -36.25 4.74 -4.03
C SER A 31 -35.40 4.03 -2.98
N THR A 32 -34.52 3.22 -3.48
CA THR A 32 -33.50 2.45 -2.81
C THR A 32 -33.09 3.09 -1.48
N ALA A 33 -33.37 2.41 -0.40
CA ALA A 33 -32.58 2.61 0.82
C ALA A 33 -31.12 2.47 0.36
N ALA A 34 -30.46 3.60 0.13
CA ALA A 34 -29.03 3.64 -0.07
C ALA A 34 -28.45 2.96 1.18
N GLN A 35 -28.14 1.67 1.05
CA GLN A 35 -27.68 0.87 2.17
C GLN A 35 -26.52 1.64 2.79
N ALA A 36 -26.71 2.07 4.03
CA ALA A 36 -25.75 2.94 4.71
C ALA A 36 -24.45 2.14 4.87
N PHE A 37 -23.50 2.37 3.97
CA PHE A 37 -22.17 1.75 4.08
C PHE A 37 -21.45 2.27 5.33
N PRO A 38 -20.74 1.40 6.08
CA PRO A 38 -20.87 -0.05 6.02
C PRO A 38 -22.08 -0.53 6.82
N ASP A 39 -22.76 -1.58 6.35
CA ASP A 39 -23.87 -2.24 7.02
C ASP A 39 -23.44 -3.48 7.83
N ARG A 40 -22.20 -3.89 7.69
CA ARG A 40 -21.56 -5.01 8.38
C ARG A 40 -20.05 -4.77 8.55
N ALA A 41 -19.35 -5.73 9.15
CA ALA A 41 -17.92 -5.66 9.37
C ALA A 41 -17.15 -5.41 8.07
N VAL A 42 -16.11 -4.52 8.14
CA VAL A 42 -15.15 -4.26 7.07
C VAL A 42 -13.86 -5.00 7.37
N VAL A 43 -13.33 -5.70 6.37
CA VAL A 43 -12.08 -6.46 6.47
C VAL A 43 -10.95 -5.71 5.77
N LEU A 44 -9.91 -5.41 6.52
CA LEU A 44 -8.65 -4.88 6.01
C LEU A 44 -7.69 -6.04 5.79
N VAL A 45 -7.56 -6.50 4.55
CA VAL A 45 -6.64 -7.58 4.18
C VAL A 45 -5.23 -7.03 4.14
N VAL A 46 -4.39 -7.52 5.04
CA VAL A 46 -2.96 -7.24 5.11
C VAL A 46 -2.21 -8.37 4.41
N PRO A 47 -1.54 -8.11 3.26
CA PRO A 47 -0.92 -9.18 2.47
C PRO A 47 0.45 -9.64 3.01
N PHE A 48 0.73 -9.35 4.28
CA PHE A 48 1.98 -9.67 4.97
C PHE A 48 1.70 -10.22 6.38
N THR A 49 2.76 -10.77 6.99
CA THR A 49 2.70 -11.26 8.37
C THR A 49 2.41 -10.15 9.38
N ALA A 50 1.91 -10.53 10.54
CA ALA A 50 1.76 -9.62 11.68
C ALA A 50 3.08 -8.88 11.97
N SER A 51 2.96 -7.67 12.51
CA SER A 51 4.09 -6.74 12.77
C SER A 51 4.79 -6.22 11.51
N SER A 52 4.28 -6.47 10.31
CA SER A 52 4.69 -5.74 9.11
C SER A 52 4.19 -4.30 9.15
N GLY A 53 4.79 -3.40 8.35
CA GLY A 53 4.36 -1.99 8.32
C GLY A 53 2.87 -1.81 7.98
N SER A 54 2.34 -2.60 7.03
CA SER A 54 0.91 -2.58 6.71
C SER A 54 0.02 -3.14 7.82
N ASP A 55 0.48 -4.11 8.60
CA ASP A 55 -0.23 -4.62 9.78
C ASP A 55 -0.27 -3.56 10.90
N ILE A 56 0.86 -2.92 11.17
CA ILE A 56 0.98 -1.87 12.18
C ILE A 56 0.03 -0.72 11.89
N ILE A 57 0.06 -0.15 10.66
CA ILE A 57 -0.82 0.95 10.29
C ILE A 57 -2.30 0.53 10.35
N SER A 58 -2.62 -0.69 9.92
CA SER A 58 -3.98 -1.22 9.96
C SER A 58 -4.51 -1.31 11.39
N ARG A 59 -3.70 -1.81 12.34
CA ARG A 59 -4.10 -1.92 13.76
C ARG A 59 -4.20 -0.58 14.47
N ILE A 60 -3.47 0.44 14.02
CA ILE A 60 -3.60 1.81 14.55
C ILE A 60 -4.91 2.43 14.08
N ILE A 61 -5.29 2.26 12.81
CA ILE A 61 -6.47 2.95 12.25
C ILE A 61 -7.77 2.17 12.42
N ALA A 62 -7.75 0.83 12.51
CA ALA A 62 -8.96 0.00 12.57
C ALA A 62 -9.90 0.36 13.73
N PRO A 63 -9.45 0.62 14.98
CA PRO A 63 -10.32 1.05 16.07
C PRO A 63 -11.02 2.39 15.76
N LYS A 64 -10.31 3.35 15.17
CA LYS A 64 -10.85 4.67 14.81
C LYS A 64 -11.88 4.59 13.67
N LEU A 65 -11.62 3.74 12.68
CA LEU A 65 -12.58 3.44 11.63
C LEU A 65 -13.82 2.71 12.18
N SER A 66 -13.62 1.76 13.10
CA SER A 66 -14.74 1.08 13.79
C SER A 66 -15.63 2.04 14.56
N GLU A 67 -15.03 2.97 15.30
CA GLU A 67 -15.74 4.02 16.01
C GLU A 67 -16.55 4.92 15.06
N ARG A 68 -15.92 5.34 13.95
CA ARG A 68 -16.54 6.19 12.93
C ARG A 68 -17.71 5.50 12.22
N TRP A 69 -17.51 4.26 11.81
CA TRP A 69 -18.46 3.51 11.00
C TRP A 69 -19.55 2.80 11.81
N LYS A 70 -19.37 2.70 13.14
CA LYS A 70 -20.24 1.92 14.04
C LYS A 70 -20.36 0.45 13.62
N GLN A 71 -19.34 -0.04 12.93
CA GLN A 71 -19.21 -1.43 12.48
C GLN A 71 -17.80 -1.94 12.81
N PRO A 72 -17.64 -3.24 13.08
CA PRO A 72 -16.31 -3.81 13.30
C PRO A 72 -15.39 -3.63 12.10
N VAL A 73 -14.13 -3.25 12.33
CA VAL A 73 -13.06 -3.26 11.34
C VAL A 73 -12.03 -4.31 11.73
N ILE A 74 -11.91 -5.33 10.90
CA ILE A 74 -11.11 -6.54 11.16
C ILE A 74 -9.83 -6.49 10.35
N VAL A 75 -8.68 -6.68 10.99
CA VAL A 75 -7.39 -6.82 10.32
C VAL A 75 -7.11 -8.29 10.07
N ASP A 76 -7.04 -8.68 8.79
CA ASP A 76 -6.85 -10.06 8.35
C ASP A 76 -5.51 -10.22 7.60
N ASN A 77 -4.55 -10.91 8.21
CA ASN A 77 -3.24 -11.14 7.64
C ASN A 77 -3.26 -12.34 6.68
N ARG A 78 -3.02 -12.09 5.37
CA ARG A 78 -2.93 -13.11 4.32
C ARG A 78 -1.59 -13.04 3.58
N PRO A 79 -0.49 -13.50 4.21
CA PRO A 79 0.83 -13.46 3.60
C PRO A 79 0.99 -14.51 2.50
N GLY A 80 1.98 -14.29 1.62
CA GLY A 80 2.43 -15.24 0.62
C GLY A 80 2.69 -14.61 -0.74
N ALA A 81 3.65 -15.18 -1.49
CA ALA A 81 4.10 -14.71 -2.81
C ALA A 81 4.34 -13.19 -2.85
N SER A 82 5.11 -12.65 -1.90
CA SER A 82 5.42 -11.21 -1.76
C SER A 82 4.16 -10.32 -1.67
N GLY A 83 3.05 -10.85 -1.10
CA GLY A 83 1.78 -10.15 -0.92
C GLY A 83 0.75 -10.43 -2.03
N ASN A 84 1.12 -11.11 -3.10
CA ASN A 84 0.22 -11.37 -4.21
C ASN A 84 -0.98 -12.25 -3.83
N LEU A 85 -0.84 -13.19 -2.86
CA LEU A 85 -1.96 -14.02 -2.42
C LEU A 85 -3.04 -13.18 -1.70
N GLY A 86 -2.64 -12.28 -0.80
CA GLY A 86 -3.58 -11.39 -0.13
C GLY A 86 -4.24 -10.41 -1.08
N ALA A 87 -3.48 -9.85 -2.03
CA ALA A 87 -4.02 -8.95 -3.04
C ALA A 87 -5.02 -9.66 -3.97
N ALA A 88 -4.72 -10.88 -4.44
CA ALA A 88 -5.63 -11.67 -5.27
C ALA A 88 -6.94 -12.00 -4.54
N ALA A 89 -6.90 -12.25 -3.23
CA ALA A 89 -8.10 -12.47 -2.43
C ALA A 89 -9.02 -11.23 -2.41
N VAL A 90 -8.44 -10.02 -2.40
CA VAL A 90 -9.23 -8.77 -2.49
C VAL A 90 -9.78 -8.57 -3.89
N VAL A 91 -8.99 -8.81 -4.94
CA VAL A 91 -9.46 -8.72 -6.34
C VAL A 91 -10.71 -9.57 -6.58
N GLN A 92 -10.79 -10.75 -5.95
CA GLN A 92 -11.91 -11.68 -6.07
C GLN A 92 -13.09 -11.37 -5.12
N ALA A 93 -12.93 -10.41 -4.20
CA ALA A 93 -13.97 -10.06 -3.24
C ALA A 93 -15.09 -9.24 -3.90
N PRO A 94 -16.30 -9.19 -3.29
CA PRO A 94 -17.36 -8.27 -3.72
C PRO A 94 -16.89 -6.81 -3.73
N ALA A 95 -17.25 -6.07 -4.77
CA ALA A 95 -16.86 -4.68 -4.96
C ALA A 95 -17.81 -3.71 -4.19
N ASP A 96 -18.08 -3.99 -2.94
CA ASP A 96 -19.03 -3.30 -2.06
C ASP A 96 -18.38 -2.54 -0.90
N GLY A 97 -17.04 -2.46 -0.89
CA GLY A 97 -16.25 -1.72 0.09
C GLY A 97 -15.98 -2.46 1.41
N HIS A 98 -16.54 -3.66 1.64
CA HIS A 98 -16.35 -4.40 2.90
C HIS A 98 -15.06 -5.23 2.94
N THR A 99 -14.34 -5.34 1.82
CA THR A 99 -13.03 -5.99 1.75
C THR A 99 -12.05 -5.06 1.05
N LEU A 100 -11.03 -4.61 1.77
CA LEU A 100 -10.06 -3.62 1.31
C LEU A 100 -8.65 -4.17 1.46
N LEU A 101 -7.77 -3.86 0.51
CA LEU A 101 -6.36 -4.25 0.55
C LEU A 101 -5.53 -3.16 1.24
N MET A 102 -4.77 -3.54 2.25
CA MET A 102 -3.76 -2.70 2.89
C MET A 102 -2.43 -2.87 2.16
N ALA A 103 -2.36 -2.26 0.98
CA ALA A 103 -1.24 -2.40 0.06
C ALA A 103 0.02 -1.66 0.52
N ILE A 104 1.16 -2.17 0.08
CA ILE A 104 2.43 -1.44 0.03
C ILE A 104 2.91 -1.41 -1.43
N ASN A 105 3.95 -0.64 -1.70
CA ASN A 105 4.54 -0.51 -3.04
C ASN A 105 4.95 -1.84 -3.71
N THR A 106 5.02 -2.96 -2.98
CA THR A 106 5.22 -4.30 -3.56
C THR A 106 4.19 -4.63 -4.63
N VAL A 107 2.94 -4.13 -4.51
CA VAL A 107 1.88 -4.35 -5.49
C VAL A 107 2.25 -3.83 -6.89
N THR A 108 3.13 -2.83 -6.99
CA THR A 108 3.65 -2.29 -8.26
C THR A 108 4.99 -2.89 -8.68
N MET A 109 5.65 -3.61 -7.79
CA MET A 109 6.97 -4.21 -8.03
C MET A 109 6.88 -5.66 -8.50
N THR A 110 6.03 -6.45 -7.86
CA THR A 110 5.87 -7.88 -8.16
C THR A 110 5.48 -8.18 -9.60
N PRO A 111 4.68 -7.36 -10.32
CA PRO A 111 4.39 -7.61 -11.74
C PRO A 111 5.63 -7.60 -12.65
N ALA A 112 6.68 -6.90 -12.25
CA ALA A 112 7.94 -6.89 -13.00
C ALA A 112 8.80 -8.14 -12.74
N VAL A 113 8.59 -8.82 -11.62
CA VAL A 113 9.41 -9.94 -11.15
C VAL A 113 8.73 -11.28 -11.38
N TYR A 114 7.43 -11.39 -11.17
CA TYR A 114 6.69 -12.64 -11.31
C TYR A 114 6.15 -12.84 -12.73
N LYS A 115 6.46 -13.95 -13.37
CA LYS A 115 5.96 -14.29 -14.73
C LYS A 115 4.45 -14.49 -14.78
N ASN A 116 3.89 -15.10 -13.74
CA ASN A 116 2.48 -15.47 -13.64
C ASN A 116 1.84 -14.71 -12.50
N MET A 117 1.39 -13.48 -12.78
CA MET A 117 0.61 -12.70 -11.82
C MET A 117 -0.84 -13.17 -11.79
N PRO A 118 -1.46 -13.37 -10.61
CA PRO A 118 -2.87 -13.76 -10.52
C PRO A 118 -3.85 -12.59 -10.76
N PHE A 119 -3.36 -11.36 -10.91
CA PHE A 119 -4.12 -10.14 -11.17
C PHE A 119 -3.23 -9.07 -11.80
N ASP A 120 -3.83 -8.06 -12.43
CA ASP A 120 -3.17 -6.83 -12.87
C ASP A 120 -3.52 -5.69 -11.89
N PRO A 121 -2.56 -5.16 -11.13
CA PRO A 121 -2.84 -4.09 -10.18
C PRO A 121 -3.33 -2.78 -10.81
N ALA A 122 -3.11 -2.58 -12.11
CA ALA A 122 -3.58 -1.38 -12.81
C ALA A 122 -5.06 -1.45 -13.19
N THR A 123 -5.60 -2.67 -13.40
CA THR A 123 -6.97 -2.88 -13.90
C THR A 123 -7.88 -3.57 -12.91
N ASP A 124 -7.35 -4.40 -12.00
CA ASP A 124 -8.14 -5.25 -11.11
C ASP A 124 -8.32 -4.65 -9.71
N LEU A 125 -7.61 -3.54 -9.41
CA LEU A 125 -7.70 -2.82 -8.15
C LEU A 125 -8.05 -1.35 -8.37
N ALA A 126 -8.97 -0.82 -7.57
CA ALA A 126 -9.32 0.60 -7.54
C ALA A 126 -8.55 1.31 -6.42
N PRO A 127 -7.74 2.35 -6.72
CA PRO A 127 -7.09 3.16 -5.71
C PRO A 127 -8.09 3.90 -4.82
N VAL A 128 -7.91 3.83 -3.49
CA VAL A 128 -8.69 4.61 -2.51
C VAL A 128 -7.89 5.81 -2.03
N LEU A 129 -6.76 5.58 -1.36
CA LEU A 129 -5.81 6.64 -0.98
C LEU A 129 -4.45 6.05 -0.61
N LYS A 130 -3.39 6.84 -0.75
CA LYS A 130 -2.14 6.64 -0.02
C LYS A 130 -2.34 7.11 1.41
N MET A 131 -1.81 6.37 2.39
CA MET A 131 -1.98 6.67 3.82
C MET A 131 -0.73 7.30 4.43
N ALA A 132 0.41 6.69 4.16
CA ALA A 132 1.68 7.07 4.75
C ALA A 132 2.86 6.67 3.86
N GLU A 133 4.02 7.24 4.17
CA GLU A 133 5.31 6.86 3.62
C GLU A 133 6.28 6.53 4.76
N ALA A 134 7.24 5.63 4.46
CA ALA A 134 8.37 5.34 5.34
C ALA A 134 9.65 5.24 4.52
N GLY A 135 10.69 5.92 4.95
CA GLY A 135 12.00 5.83 4.31
C GLY A 135 12.66 4.47 4.60
N TYR A 136 13.44 4.00 3.64
CA TYR A 136 14.37 2.91 3.83
C TYR A 136 15.76 3.43 4.21
N ALA A 137 16.53 2.58 4.86
CA ALA A 137 17.96 2.81 5.03
C ALA A 137 18.75 1.56 4.61
N LEU A 138 19.94 1.78 4.11
CA LEU A 138 20.93 0.73 3.92
C LEU A 138 21.62 0.49 5.25
N ALA A 139 21.33 -0.67 5.85
CA ALA A 139 21.97 -1.15 7.06
C ALA A 139 23.08 -2.14 6.73
N VAL A 140 24.18 -2.05 7.46
CA VAL A 140 25.30 -3.00 7.39
C VAL A 140 25.60 -3.57 8.77
N HIS A 141 26.03 -4.83 8.82
CA HIS A 141 26.59 -5.42 10.03
C HIS A 141 27.92 -4.71 10.42
N PRO A 142 28.22 -4.53 11.71
CA PRO A 142 29.44 -3.84 12.15
C PRO A 142 30.77 -4.42 11.63
N SER A 143 30.80 -5.71 11.27
CA SER A 143 31.99 -6.37 10.68
C SER A 143 32.33 -5.85 9.27
N VAL A 144 31.41 -5.18 8.57
CA VAL A 144 31.69 -4.59 7.25
C VAL A 144 32.60 -3.39 7.43
N ALA A 145 33.78 -3.43 6.80
CA ALA A 145 34.79 -2.38 6.89
C ALA A 145 34.46 -1.17 6.01
N ALA A 146 33.21 -0.68 6.10
CA ALA A 146 32.75 0.50 5.36
C ALA A 146 31.96 1.42 6.32
N LYS A 147 32.35 2.70 6.40
CA LYS A 147 31.70 3.71 7.25
C LYS A 147 30.72 4.60 6.49
N ASP A 148 30.79 4.59 5.18
CA ASP A 148 29.97 5.35 4.23
C ASP A 148 29.70 4.55 2.96
N LEU A 149 28.84 5.08 2.09
CA LEU A 149 28.45 4.41 0.86
C LEU A 149 29.64 4.26 -0.12
N ALA A 150 30.48 5.29 -0.24
CA ALA A 150 31.61 5.27 -1.16
C ALA A 150 32.61 4.16 -0.81
N THR A 151 32.91 4.00 0.49
CA THR A 151 33.76 2.92 0.99
C THR A 151 33.14 1.53 0.76
N LEU A 152 31.81 1.40 0.95
CA LEU A 152 31.09 0.15 0.68
C LEU A 152 31.17 -0.22 -0.81
N VAL A 153 30.88 0.72 -1.70
CA VAL A 153 30.97 0.54 -3.15
C VAL A 153 32.38 0.12 -3.58
N SER A 154 33.40 0.79 -3.05
CA SER A 154 34.79 0.45 -3.33
C SER A 154 35.16 -0.94 -2.84
N LEU A 155 34.74 -1.29 -1.62
CA LEU A 155 34.97 -2.62 -1.02
C LEU A 155 34.38 -3.73 -1.89
N THR A 156 33.13 -3.60 -2.29
CA THR A 156 32.42 -4.63 -3.06
C THR A 156 32.95 -4.78 -4.48
N LYS A 157 33.40 -3.67 -5.11
CA LYS A 157 34.04 -3.71 -6.43
C LYS A 157 35.43 -4.38 -6.36
N SER A 158 36.22 -4.12 -5.32
CA SER A 158 37.55 -4.70 -5.17
C SER A 158 37.54 -6.19 -4.82
N LYS A 159 36.47 -6.66 -4.20
CA LYS A 159 36.24 -8.05 -3.79
C LYS A 159 34.87 -8.53 -4.19
N PRO A 160 34.64 -8.90 -5.46
CA PRO A 160 33.36 -9.42 -5.91
C PRO A 160 32.87 -10.61 -5.07
N ASN A 161 31.58 -10.76 -4.89
CA ASN A 161 30.93 -11.80 -4.08
C ASN A 161 31.34 -11.85 -2.60
N SER A 162 32.01 -10.82 -2.07
CA SER A 162 32.44 -10.77 -0.66
C SER A 162 31.35 -10.30 0.30
N VAL A 163 30.24 -9.76 -0.21
CA VAL A 163 29.14 -9.20 0.58
C VAL A 163 27.81 -9.77 0.11
N ASN A 164 27.05 -10.31 1.04
CA ASN A 164 25.71 -10.78 0.81
C ASN A 164 24.70 -9.76 1.36
N TYR A 165 23.56 -9.60 0.67
CA TYR A 165 22.49 -8.80 1.20
C TYR A 165 21.20 -9.61 1.35
N ALA A 166 20.46 -9.33 2.42
CA ALA A 166 19.20 -9.97 2.72
C ALA A 166 18.01 -9.17 2.18
N SER A 167 16.94 -9.87 1.82
CA SER A 167 15.62 -9.29 1.61
C SER A 167 14.52 -10.20 2.15
N PRO A 168 13.29 -9.66 2.41
CA PRO A 168 12.14 -10.49 2.81
C PRO A 168 11.58 -11.38 1.69
N GLY A 169 12.20 -11.39 0.51
CA GLY A 169 11.80 -12.18 -0.65
C GLY A 169 12.01 -11.44 -1.98
N ASN A 170 11.93 -12.20 -3.07
CA ASN A 170 12.08 -11.70 -4.43
C ASN A 170 11.01 -10.66 -4.76
N GLY A 171 11.38 -9.58 -5.46
CA GLY A 171 10.47 -8.51 -5.88
C GLY A 171 9.95 -7.63 -4.75
N THR A 172 10.44 -7.81 -3.51
CA THR A 172 10.13 -6.88 -2.42
C THR A 172 10.88 -5.55 -2.59
N PRO A 173 10.39 -4.45 -1.99
CA PRO A 173 11.09 -3.16 -2.04
C PRO A 173 12.54 -3.23 -1.57
N HIS A 174 12.82 -4.07 -0.57
CA HIS A 174 14.16 -4.31 -0.03
C HIS A 174 15.12 -4.92 -1.07
N HIS A 175 14.62 -5.89 -1.85
CA HIS A 175 15.36 -6.49 -2.94
C HIS A 175 15.60 -5.48 -4.06
N LEU A 176 14.53 -4.88 -4.60
CA LEU A 176 14.62 -3.99 -5.76
C LEU A 176 15.36 -2.69 -5.46
N ALA A 177 15.30 -2.17 -4.22
CA ALA A 177 16.14 -1.06 -3.79
C ALA A 177 17.62 -1.40 -3.86
N MET A 178 18.01 -2.60 -3.45
CA MET A 178 19.41 -3.04 -3.53
C MET A 178 19.86 -3.21 -4.99
N GLU A 179 19.02 -3.80 -5.83
CA GLU A 179 19.35 -3.96 -7.25
C GLU A 179 19.46 -2.60 -7.96
N LEU A 180 18.58 -1.64 -7.64
CA LEU A 180 18.72 -0.27 -8.14
C LEU A 180 20.03 0.40 -7.66
N LEU A 181 20.39 0.18 -6.40
CA LEU A 181 21.67 0.68 -5.87
C LEU A 181 22.86 0.05 -6.58
N LYS A 182 22.84 -1.27 -6.84
CA LYS A 182 23.86 -1.98 -7.62
C LYS A 182 23.98 -1.41 -9.02
N LEU A 183 22.87 -1.23 -9.74
CA LEU A 183 22.85 -0.61 -11.07
C LEU A 183 23.42 0.81 -11.06
N SER A 184 23.05 1.60 -10.06
CA SER A 184 23.44 3.02 -9.99
C SER A 184 24.89 3.26 -9.60
N THR A 185 25.49 2.32 -8.86
CA THR A 185 26.86 2.49 -8.31
C THR A 185 27.87 1.50 -8.89
N GLY A 186 27.40 0.43 -9.55
CA GLY A 186 28.25 -0.68 -10.00
C GLY A 186 28.83 -1.52 -8.86
N MET A 187 28.26 -1.44 -7.64
CA MET A 187 28.63 -2.33 -6.53
C MET A 187 28.24 -3.78 -6.83
N ASP A 188 28.98 -4.72 -6.25
CA ASP A 188 28.68 -6.15 -6.36
C ASP A 188 28.24 -6.69 -5.01
N ALA A 189 27.12 -7.45 -5.01
CA ALA A 189 26.58 -8.10 -3.82
C ALA A 189 25.63 -9.22 -4.21
N THR A 190 25.68 -10.33 -3.47
CA THR A 190 24.85 -11.51 -3.72
C THR A 190 23.54 -11.43 -2.92
N HIS A 191 22.41 -11.67 -3.59
CA HIS A 191 21.10 -11.68 -2.95
C HIS A 191 20.83 -12.97 -2.18
N VAL A 192 20.34 -12.82 -0.93
CA VAL A 192 19.86 -13.94 -0.08
C VAL A 192 18.40 -13.66 0.28
N PRO A 193 17.42 -14.29 -0.41
CA PRO A 193 16.00 -14.11 -0.11
C PRO A 193 15.54 -14.90 1.11
N TYR A 194 14.75 -14.25 1.97
CA TYR A 194 14.11 -14.85 3.16
C TYR A 194 12.58 -14.92 2.98
N LYS A 195 11.92 -15.72 3.81
CA LYS A 195 10.45 -15.81 3.86
C LYS A 195 9.85 -14.75 4.80
N GLY A 196 10.38 -13.51 4.78
CA GLY A 196 9.91 -12.40 5.61
C GLY A 196 11.03 -11.62 6.26
N ILE A 197 10.66 -10.46 6.84
CA ILE A 197 11.63 -9.47 7.36
C ILE A 197 12.39 -9.97 8.60
N GLN A 198 11.76 -10.78 9.47
CA GLN A 198 12.35 -11.18 10.75
C GLN A 198 13.59 -12.06 10.56
N GLY A 199 13.51 -13.07 9.68
CA GLY A 199 14.66 -13.93 9.37
C GLY A 199 15.82 -13.14 8.77
N ALA A 200 15.53 -12.27 7.80
CA ALA A 200 16.53 -11.42 7.17
C ALA A 200 17.23 -10.48 8.19
N LEU A 201 16.45 -9.88 9.08
CA LEU A 201 16.99 -8.97 10.12
C LEU A 201 17.82 -9.72 11.17
N ASN A 202 17.37 -10.90 11.60
CA ASN A 202 18.13 -11.72 12.55
C ASN A 202 19.48 -12.11 11.99
N ASP A 203 19.55 -12.50 10.72
CA ASP A 203 20.79 -12.90 10.07
C ASP A 203 21.71 -11.70 9.76
N LEU A 204 21.14 -10.51 9.50
CA LEU A 204 21.93 -9.28 9.46
C LEU A 204 22.58 -8.97 10.83
N ILE A 205 21.79 -9.06 11.91
CA ILE A 205 22.29 -8.82 13.28
C ILE A 205 23.31 -9.85 13.69
N GLY A 206 23.13 -11.10 13.27
CA GLY A 206 24.06 -12.21 13.51
C GLY A 206 25.28 -12.23 12.59
N GLY A 207 25.37 -11.33 11.60
CA GLY A 207 26.48 -11.25 10.65
C GLY A 207 26.51 -12.34 9.58
N GLN A 208 25.44 -13.16 9.47
CA GLN A 208 25.32 -14.20 8.43
C GLN A 208 25.16 -13.56 7.03
N VAL A 209 24.50 -12.41 6.97
CA VAL A 209 24.50 -11.52 5.82
C VAL A 209 25.06 -10.16 6.23
N GLN A 210 25.66 -9.44 5.29
CA GLN A 210 26.44 -8.25 5.60
C GLN A 210 25.65 -6.97 5.52
N MET A 211 24.56 -6.94 4.73
CA MET A 211 23.75 -5.74 4.56
C MET A 211 22.29 -6.06 4.18
N MET A 212 21.42 -5.09 4.39
CA MET A 212 20.06 -5.09 3.85
C MET A 212 19.49 -3.68 3.77
N PHE A 213 18.55 -3.45 2.86
CA PHE A 213 17.61 -2.35 3.00
C PHE A 213 16.54 -2.74 4.01
N ALA A 214 16.19 -1.83 4.91
CA ALA A 214 15.02 -1.97 5.76
C ALA A 214 14.46 -0.60 6.15
N THR A 215 13.23 -0.57 6.62
CA THR A 215 12.62 0.68 7.09
C THR A 215 13.32 1.18 8.36
N LEU A 216 13.43 2.49 8.50
CA LEU A 216 14.14 3.11 9.64
C LEU A 216 13.60 2.64 10.98
N HIS A 217 12.27 2.45 11.12
CA HIS A 217 11.69 1.99 12.40
C HIS A 217 12.13 0.59 12.78
N SER A 218 12.24 -0.34 11.81
CA SER A 218 12.69 -1.72 12.08
C SER A 218 14.17 -1.79 12.44
N LEU A 219 14.98 -0.84 11.98
CA LEU A 219 16.42 -0.77 12.24
C LEU A 219 16.77 -0.05 13.54
N LYS A 220 15.96 0.94 13.95
CA LYS A 220 16.25 1.84 15.09
C LYS A 220 16.66 1.13 16.38
N PRO A 221 15.97 0.07 16.87
CA PRO A 221 16.37 -0.65 18.08
C PRO A 221 17.76 -1.30 17.94
N HIS A 222 18.11 -1.75 16.76
CA HIS A 222 19.36 -2.44 16.47
C HIS A 222 20.53 -1.47 16.27
N VAL A 223 20.25 -0.30 15.71
CA VAL A 223 21.21 0.82 15.62
C VAL A 223 21.56 1.33 17.02
N SER A 224 20.55 1.57 17.87
CA SER A 224 20.76 2.03 19.24
C SER A 224 21.56 1.01 20.08
N ALA A 225 21.41 -0.27 19.79
CA ALA A 225 22.18 -1.35 20.43
C ALA A 225 23.55 -1.62 19.78
N GLY A 226 23.97 -0.84 18.78
CA GLY A 226 25.23 -1.02 18.07
C GLY A 226 25.32 -2.30 17.21
N ARG A 227 24.21 -2.99 16.99
CA ARG A 227 24.16 -4.28 16.26
C ARG A 227 24.15 -4.12 14.75
N VAL A 228 23.75 -2.97 14.25
CA VAL A 228 23.83 -2.58 12.84
C VAL A 228 24.21 -1.09 12.71
N ARG A 229 24.77 -0.71 11.58
CA ARG A 229 25.10 0.66 11.22
C ARG A 229 24.36 1.06 9.97
N LEU A 230 23.82 2.29 9.92
CA LEU A 230 23.18 2.87 8.74
C LEU A 230 24.22 3.64 7.93
N LEU A 231 24.27 3.41 6.62
CA LEU A 231 25.18 4.11 5.72
C LEU A 231 24.49 5.22 4.93
N ALA A 232 23.23 5.03 4.55
CA ALA A 232 22.44 6.00 3.83
C ALA A 232 20.94 5.75 4.03
N ALA A 233 20.14 6.78 3.87
CA ALA A 233 18.67 6.68 3.87
C ALA A 233 18.11 7.14 2.52
N THR A 234 16.95 6.60 2.12
CA THR A 234 16.19 7.07 0.96
C THR A 234 15.46 8.37 1.28
N GLY A 235 14.97 9.05 0.25
CA GLY A 235 14.26 10.32 0.37
C GLY A 235 15.10 11.52 -0.07
N ALA A 236 14.40 12.60 -0.44
CA ALA A 236 15.02 13.84 -0.92
C ALA A 236 15.73 14.65 0.20
N SER A 237 15.35 14.38 1.47
CA SER A 237 15.93 14.99 2.67
C SER A 237 16.11 13.95 3.76
N ARG A 238 16.94 14.24 4.75
CA ARG A 238 17.16 13.37 5.90
C ARG A 238 15.85 13.16 6.67
N SER A 239 15.67 11.94 7.16
CA SER A 239 14.52 11.61 8.01
C SER A 239 14.61 12.32 9.36
N SER A 240 13.50 12.89 9.83
CA SER A 240 13.41 13.44 11.19
C SER A 240 13.62 12.39 12.29
N THR A 241 13.42 11.11 11.98
CA THR A 241 13.63 9.99 12.91
C THR A 241 15.07 9.47 12.92
N ALA A 242 15.91 9.92 11.95
CA ALA A 242 17.32 9.57 11.83
C ALA A 242 18.12 10.73 11.19
N PRO A 243 18.21 11.92 11.84
CA PRO A 243 18.77 13.13 11.24
C PRO A 243 20.28 13.02 10.96
N ASP A 244 20.97 12.13 11.66
CA ASP A 244 22.42 11.91 11.49
C ASP A 244 22.74 11.02 10.31
N VAL A 245 21.76 10.33 9.71
CA VAL A 245 21.96 9.44 8.56
C VAL A 245 21.86 10.26 7.27
N PRO A 246 22.93 10.33 6.46
CA PRO A 246 22.88 11.05 5.19
C PRO A 246 21.94 10.36 4.21
N THR A 247 21.36 11.12 3.29
CA THR A 247 20.59 10.54 2.19
C THR A 247 21.51 9.98 1.11
N PHE A 248 20.98 9.07 0.29
CA PHE A 248 21.68 8.62 -0.93
C PHE A 248 21.98 9.79 -1.86
N ARG A 249 21.07 10.77 -1.96
CA ARG A 249 21.26 11.99 -2.75
C ARG A 249 22.46 12.79 -2.26
N GLU A 250 22.61 13.00 -0.95
CA GLU A 250 23.78 13.68 -0.35
C GLU A 250 25.09 12.95 -0.65
N GLN A 251 25.03 11.64 -0.90
CA GLN A 251 26.17 10.80 -1.28
C GLN A 251 26.28 10.57 -2.80
N GLY A 252 25.59 11.39 -3.62
CA GLY A 252 25.70 11.39 -5.09
C GLY A 252 24.85 10.34 -5.82
N VAL A 253 23.94 9.62 -5.14
CA VAL A 253 23.11 8.55 -5.73
C VAL A 253 21.63 8.94 -5.72
N SER A 254 21.28 9.99 -6.49
CA SER A 254 19.92 10.52 -6.58
C SER A 254 18.89 9.53 -7.18
N ALA A 255 19.33 8.49 -7.88
CA ALA A 255 18.45 7.43 -8.37
C ALA A 255 17.67 6.74 -7.25
N MET A 256 18.15 6.81 -5.99
CA MET A 256 17.52 6.23 -4.82
C MET A 256 16.44 7.11 -4.18
N ASP A 257 16.26 8.36 -4.63
CA ASP A 257 15.30 9.29 -4.02
C ASP A 257 13.84 8.80 -4.04
N PRO A 258 13.34 8.19 -5.13
CA PRO A 258 11.96 7.73 -5.18
C PRO A 258 11.75 6.35 -4.57
N VAL A 259 12.74 5.80 -3.86
CA VAL A 259 12.68 4.46 -3.25
C VAL A 259 12.15 4.58 -1.82
N ASP A 260 10.90 5.03 -1.66
CA ASP A 260 10.22 5.02 -0.35
C ASP A 260 9.20 3.89 -0.29
N SER A 261 8.96 3.39 0.93
CA SER A 261 7.80 2.53 1.18
C SER A 261 6.57 3.42 1.29
N TRP A 262 5.59 3.20 0.42
CA TRP A 262 4.28 3.80 0.62
C TRP A 262 3.25 2.74 1.04
N TYR A 263 2.30 3.16 1.84
CA TYR A 263 1.18 2.37 2.33
C TYR A 263 -0.12 2.96 1.78
N ALA A 264 -0.99 2.12 1.25
CA ALA A 264 -2.22 2.56 0.59
C ALA A 264 -3.38 1.61 0.83
N VAL A 265 -4.59 2.12 0.69
CA VAL A 265 -5.82 1.33 0.63
C VAL A 265 -6.23 1.21 -0.83
N LEU A 266 -6.45 -0.04 -1.25
CA LEU A 266 -7.02 -0.36 -2.56
C LEU A 266 -8.29 -1.18 -2.36
N ALA A 267 -9.22 -1.10 -3.31
CA ALA A 267 -10.47 -1.85 -3.33
C ALA A 267 -10.55 -2.71 -4.62
N PRO A 268 -11.48 -3.66 -4.74
CA PRO A 268 -11.76 -4.32 -6.03
C PRO A 268 -12.11 -3.30 -7.11
N ALA A 269 -11.65 -3.50 -8.36
CA ALA A 269 -11.76 -2.53 -9.44
C ALA A 269 -13.19 -2.04 -9.72
N LYS A 270 -14.20 -2.91 -9.52
CA LYS A 270 -15.61 -2.58 -9.79
C LYS A 270 -16.30 -1.84 -8.63
N THR A 271 -15.57 -1.43 -7.59
CA THR A 271 -16.13 -0.65 -6.48
C THR A 271 -16.66 0.69 -6.98
N PRO A 272 -17.92 1.06 -6.67
CA PRO A 272 -18.52 2.29 -7.19
C PRO A 272 -17.70 3.54 -6.82
N ALA A 273 -17.55 4.46 -7.77
CA ALA A 273 -16.74 5.67 -7.58
C ALA A 273 -17.18 6.51 -6.36
N ALA A 274 -18.50 6.63 -6.13
CA ALA A 274 -19.03 7.32 -4.95
C ALA A 274 -18.56 6.67 -3.63
N LEU A 275 -18.45 5.34 -3.59
CA LEU A 275 -17.96 4.61 -2.43
C LEU A 275 -16.45 4.80 -2.26
N ILE A 276 -15.68 4.80 -3.35
CA ILE A 276 -14.23 5.12 -3.33
C ILE A 276 -13.99 6.51 -2.72
N GLN A 277 -14.74 7.53 -3.15
CA GLN A 277 -14.62 8.89 -2.61
C GLN A 277 -15.00 8.96 -1.12
N ARG A 278 -16.03 8.22 -0.70
CA ARG A 278 -16.41 8.12 0.70
C ARG A 278 -15.32 7.45 1.53
N LEU A 279 -14.79 6.32 1.08
CA LEU A 279 -13.68 5.62 1.74
C LEU A 279 -12.45 6.54 1.83
N ASN A 280 -12.07 7.21 0.73
CA ASN A 280 -10.97 8.18 0.74
C ASN A 280 -11.15 9.21 1.86
N LYS A 281 -12.33 9.84 1.94
CA LYS A 281 -12.64 10.84 2.96
C LYS A 281 -12.54 10.25 4.37
N ASP A 282 -13.14 9.09 4.62
CA ASP A 282 -13.19 8.48 5.94
C ASP A 282 -11.79 8.08 6.45
N PHE A 283 -10.97 7.47 5.59
CA PHE A 283 -9.58 7.16 5.92
C PHE A 283 -8.74 8.43 6.13
N ALA A 284 -8.88 9.43 5.26
CA ALA A 284 -8.13 10.69 5.37
C ALA A 284 -8.45 11.42 6.68
N GLU A 285 -9.71 11.46 7.10
CA GLU A 285 -10.11 12.08 8.38
C GLU A 285 -9.51 11.33 9.59
N VAL A 286 -9.52 9.98 9.59
CA VAL A 286 -8.87 9.19 10.65
C VAL A 286 -7.37 9.46 10.70
N LEU A 287 -6.71 9.48 9.54
CA LEU A 287 -5.27 9.74 9.44
C LEU A 287 -4.89 11.18 9.82
N SER A 288 -5.82 12.13 9.76
CA SER A 288 -5.56 13.54 10.10
C SER A 288 -5.47 13.78 11.60
N SER A 289 -5.96 12.87 12.45
CA SER A 289 -5.92 13.04 13.90
C SER A 289 -4.49 13.02 14.44
N GLU A 290 -4.18 13.88 15.39
CA GLU A 290 -2.84 13.97 15.99
C GLU A 290 -2.43 12.68 16.71
N GLU A 291 -3.40 11.97 17.29
CA GLU A 291 -3.17 10.65 17.91
C GLU A 291 -2.62 9.65 16.89
N VAL A 292 -3.28 9.52 15.72
CA VAL A 292 -2.86 8.60 14.65
C VAL A 292 -1.54 9.03 14.02
N LYS A 293 -1.35 10.35 13.74
CA LYS A 293 -0.09 10.87 13.22
C LYS A 293 1.07 10.58 14.16
N SER A 294 0.89 10.84 15.46
CA SER A 294 1.92 10.58 16.47
C SER A 294 2.24 9.09 16.59
N ALA A 295 1.21 8.24 16.63
CA ALA A 295 1.41 6.79 16.69
C ALA A 295 2.16 6.26 15.46
N LEU A 296 1.83 6.74 14.25
CA LEU A 296 2.52 6.35 13.02
C LEU A 296 3.95 6.91 12.96
N LEU A 297 4.17 8.15 13.42
CA LEU A 297 5.51 8.75 13.47
C LEU A 297 6.45 7.97 14.42
N GLN A 298 5.94 7.50 15.57
CA GLN A 298 6.69 6.63 16.47
C GLN A 298 7.13 5.31 15.79
N GLN A 299 6.35 4.88 14.80
CA GLN A 299 6.68 3.73 13.95
C GLN A 299 7.51 4.13 12.71
N GLY A 300 8.03 5.37 12.64
CA GLY A 300 8.84 5.86 11.52
C GLY A 300 8.04 6.06 10.22
N MET A 301 6.73 6.15 10.31
CA MET A 301 5.81 6.39 9.20
C MET A 301 5.31 7.82 9.24
N VAL A 302 5.41 8.54 8.13
CA VAL A 302 4.87 9.89 7.99
C VAL A 302 3.56 9.83 7.24
N VAL A 303 2.49 10.35 7.84
CA VAL A 303 1.18 10.44 7.18
C VAL A 303 1.30 11.33 5.95
N LYS A 304 0.92 10.79 4.80
CA LYS A 304 0.91 11.50 3.51
C LYS A 304 -0.23 10.97 2.67
N THR A 305 -1.37 11.60 2.78
CA THR A 305 -2.59 11.19 2.07
C THR A 305 -2.58 11.65 0.62
N SER A 306 -3.37 10.97 -0.21
CA SER A 306 -3.60 11.32 -1.61
C SER A 306 -5.07 11.24 -1.98
N THR A 307 -5.43 11.81 -3.14
CA THR A 307 -6.69 11.45 -3.80
C THR A 307 -6.56 10.08 -4.49
N PRO A 308 -7.67 9.45 -4.87
CA PRO A 308 -7.64 8.21 -5.67
C PRO A 308 -6.89 8.39 -7.00
N GLU A 309 -7.06 9.52 -7.67
CA GLU A 309 -6.44 9.84 -8.96
C GLU A 309 -4.91 10.04 -8.83
N GLN A 310 -4.47 10.67 -7.74
CA GLN A 310 -3.04 10.82 -7.44
C GLN A 310 -2.39 9.45 -7.19
N LEU A 311 -3.06 8.56 -6.43
CA LEU A 311 -2.58 7.21 -6.20
C LEU A 311 -2.57 6.38 -7.48
N ALA A 312 -3.60 6.50 -8.33
CA ALA A 312 -3.63 5.83 -9.64
C ALA A 312 -2.43 6.25 -10.51
N THR A 313 -2.14 7.55 -10.55
CA THR A 313 -0.98 8.09 -11.28
C THR A 313 0.34 7.54 -10.73
N GLN A 314 0.48 7.48 -9.40
CA GLN A 314 1.67 6.90 -8.75
C GLN A 314 1.83 5.42 -9.08
N ILE A 315 0.75 4.61 -8.97
CA ILE A 315 0.78 3.17 -9.31
C ILE A 315 1.25 2.98 -10.75
N LYS A 316 0.69 3.72 -11.71
CA LYS A 316 1.07 3.64 -13.12
C LYS A 316 2.55 3.99 -13.33
N SER A 317 3.03 5.05 -12.71
CA SER A 317 4.43 5.47 -12.78
C SER A 317 5.37 4.42 -12.17
N ASP A 318 4.99 3.86 -11.02
CA ASP A 318 5.79 2.85 -10.31
C ASP A 318 5.86 1.54 -11.11
N LEU A 319 4.76 1.07 -11.69
CA LEU A 319 4.75 -0.11 -12.58
C LEU A 319 5.75 0.05 -13.74
N ALA A 320 5.74 1.21 -14.41
CA ALA A 320 6.66 1.48 -15.53
C ALA A 320 8.13 1.53 -15.06
N ARG A 321 8.39 2.19 -13.93
CA ARG A 321 9.72 2.30 -13.35
C ARG A 321 10.30 0.95 -12.97
N TRP A 322 9.54 0.15 -12.20
CA TRP A 322 10.04 -1.13 -11.71
C TRP A 322 10.19 -2.16 -12.82
N LYS A 323 9.35 -2.10 -13.84
CA LYS A 323 9.55 -2.91 -15.06
C LYS A 323 10.91 -2.61 -15.71
N LYS A 324 11.29 -1.33 -15.78
CA LYS A 324 12.59 -0.93 -16.31
C LYS A 324 13.74 -1.40 -15.42
N VAL A 325 13.65 -1.17 -14.09
CA VAL A 325 14.71 -1.56 -13.14
C VAL A 325 14.95 -3.07 -13.17
N VAL A 326 13.88 -3.87 -13.14
CA VAL A 326 13.98 -5.33 -13.17
C VAL A 326 14.57 -5.83 -14.50
N GLY A 327 14.19 -5.21 -15.63
CA GLY A 327 14.76 -5.52 -16.94
C GLY A 327 16.25 -5.18 -17.02
N ASP A 328 16.65 -3.99 -16.56
CA ASP A 328 18.04 -3.54 -16.58
C ASP A 328 18.95 -4.37 -15.63
N ALA A 329 18.38 -4.83 -14.50
CA ALA A 329 19.10 -5.68 -13.53
C ALA A 329 19.15 -7.16 -13.94
N GLY A 330 18.45 -7.57 -15.01
CA GLY A 330 18.37 -8.98 -15.43
C GLY A 330 17.75 -9.90 -14.38
N ILE A 331 16.86 -9.35 -13.51
CA ILE A 331 16.20 -10.14 -12.47
C ILE A 331 15.18 -11.05 -13.15
N ALA A 332 15.42 -12.35 -13.11
CA ALA A 332 14.44 -13.33 -13.56
C ALA A 332 13.45 -13.64 -12.43
N ALA A 333 12.18 -13.64 -12.77
CA ALA A 333 11.15 -14.20 -11.88
C ALA A 333 11.20 -15.73 -11.93
N ASP A 334 11.06 -16.34 -10.78
CA ASP A 334 10.79 -17.79 -10.66
C ASP A 334 9.37 -18.11 -11.10
#